data_177009b1507558756e5300acfe511e43
#
_entry.id   177009b1507558756e5300acfe511e43
#
_cell.length_a   1.000
_cell.length_b   1.000
_cell.length_c   1.000
_cell.angle_alpha   90.00
_cell.angle_beta   90.00
_cell.angle_gamma   90.00
#
_symmetry.space_group_name_H-M   'P 1'
#
loop_
_entity.id
_entity.type
_entity.pdbx_description
1 polymer ?
#
loop_
_entity_poly.entity_id
_entity_poly.type
_entity_poly.pdbx_seq_one_letter_code
_entity_poly.pdbx_strand_id
1 'polypeptide(L)'
;MPVDLKPAQQPHPPLWYAVPVPEGAAWPAQNGINIVCSGPIARVREITDRYRAEWAAAGHSLAALPLMGINRFVVVADSDREAMALGRRAWPSFHKSFMKLWKLHGTQPRFARLPEDFDALVEHGGGIAGSPATVRDRVRAMTEAAGANYFISQFSFGDLSHEEVMHSVSLFAREVLPMARAPVAQAAGS
;
A
#
# COMPACT_ATOMS: atom_id res chain seq x y z
N MET A 1 15.56 28.54 2.98
CA MET A 1 16.13 28.39 4.35
C MET A 1 16.97 27.12 4.31
N PRO A 2 18.28 27.15 4.57
CA PRO A 2 19.10 25.94 4.62
C PRO A 2 18.66 25.10 5.82
N VAL A 3 18.65 23.77 5.64
CA VAL A 3 18.36 22.82 6.72
C VAL A 3 19.70 22.27 7.20
N ASP A 4 20.09 22.66 8.41
CA ASP A 4 21.37 22.28 9.00
C ASP A 4 21.33 20.89 9.67
N LEU A 5 20.13 20.36 9.92
CA LEU A 5 19.96 19.04 10.52
C LEU A 5 20.27 17.95 9.48
N LYS A 6 21.23 17.10 9.79
CA LYS A 6 21.61 15.93 8.99
C LYS A 6 21.13 14.65 9.68
N PRO A 7 20.80 13.58 8.91
CA PRO A 7 20.53 12.28 9.51
C PRO A 7 21.72 11.80 10.35
N ALA A 8 21.43 11.20 11.50
CA ALA A 8 22.47 10.55 12.32
C ALA A 8 23.03 9.30 11.64
N GLN A 9 22.21 8.61 10.85
CA GLN A 9 22.61 7.45 10.07
C GLN A 9 23.42 7.88 8.85
N GLN A 10 24.53 7.17 8.58
CA GLN A 10 25.36 7.35 7.38
C GLN A 10 25.54 5.99 6.68
N PRO A 11 25.18 5.83 5.38
CA PRO A 11 24.41 6.78 4.59
C PRO A 11 23.01 7.01 5.18
N HIS A 12 22.27 8.01 4.71
CA HIS A 12 20.90 8.29 5.16
C HIS A 12 19.99 7.05 5.09
N PRO A 13 18.89 6.99 5.87
CA PRO A 13 17.91 5.91 5.74
C PRO A 13 17.39 5.73 4.31
N PRO A 14 16.94 4.51 3.93
CA PRO A 14 16.34 4.30 2.63
C PRO A 14 15.22 5.30 2.35
N LEU A 15 15.27 5.93 1.18
CA LEU A 15 14.28 6.93 0.77
C LEU A 15 13.05 6.26 0.17
N TRP A 16 11.89 6.85 0.43
CA TRP A 16 10.61 6.46 -0.15
C TRP A 16 9.94 7.66 -0.80
N TYR A 17 9.38 7.47 -1.97
CA TYR A 17 8.67 8.51 -2.72
C TYR A 17 7.25 8.06 -3.08
N ALA A 18 6.25 8.89 -2.76
CA ALA A 18 4.86 8.60 -3.09
C ALA A 18 4.61 8.97 -4.56
N VAL A 19 4.17 7.98 -5.35
CA VAL A 19 3.92 8.16 -6.80
C VAL A 19 2.43 8.03 -7.08
N PRO A 20 1.72 9.13 -7.41
CA PRO A 20 0.29 9.11 -7.70
C PRO A 20 -0.06 8.84 -9.17
N VAL A 21 0.89 9.06 -10.10
CA VAL A 21 0.69 8.93 -11.55
C VAL A 21 1.93 8.33 -12.22
N PRO A 22 1.81 7.65 -13.38
CA PRO A 22 2.93 6.96 -14.01
C PRO A 22 4.13 7.86 -14.35
N GLU A 23 3.88 9.11 -14.72
CA GLU A 23 4.94 10.07 -15.06
C GLU A 23 5.86 10.36 -13.87
N GLY A 24 5.33 10.25 -12.64
CA GLY A 24 6.09 10.45 -11.41
C GLY A 24 7.09 9.33 -11.11
N ALA A 25 7.08 8.22 -11.84
CA ALA A 25 7.94 7.07 -11.59
C ALA A 25 9.38 7.24 -12.12
N ALA A 26 9.60 8.13 -13.08
CA ALA A 26 10.89 8.27 -13.75
C ALA A 26 12.01 8.73 -12.80
N TRP A 27 11.79 9.82 -12.08
CA TRP A 27 12.79 10.38 -11.18
C TRP A 27 13.22 9.41 -10.05
N PRO A 28 12.30 8.78 -9.29
CA PRO A 28 12.71 7.83 -8.25
C PRO A 28 13.40 6.58 -8.83
N ALA A 29 13.01 6.12 -10.03
CA ALA A 29 13.68 5.00 -10.67
C ALA A 29 15.14 5.32 -11.02
N GLN A 30 15.39 6.48 -11.63
CA GLN A 30 16.74 6.92 -12.00
C GLN A 30 17.65 7.17 -10.79
N ASN A 31 17.09 7.43 -9.62
CA ASN A 31 17.82 7.70 -8.38
C ASN A 31 17.81 6.54 -7.37
N GLY A 32 17.28 5.37 -7.72
CA GLY A 32 17.27 4.20 -6.84
C GLY A 32 16.41 4.35 -5.59
N ILE A 33 15.35 5.15 -5.65
CA ILE A 33 14.48 5.46 -4.53
C ILE A 33 13.27 4.51 -4.53
N ASN A 34 12.96 3.92 -3.38
CA ASN A 34 11.76 3.11 -3.21
C ASN A 34 10.50 3.93 -3.46
N ILE A 35 9.46 3.30 -4.00
CA ILE A 35 8.19 3.99 -4.25
C ILE A 35 7.04 3.38 -3.47
N VAL A 36 6.04 4.21 -3.15
CA VAL A 36 4.76 3.80 -2.61
C VAL A 36 3.62 4.33 -3.47
N CYS A 37 2.70 3.45 -3.80
CA CYS A 37 1.55 3.74 -4.64
C CYS A 37 0.25 3.42 -3.91
N SER A 38 -0.73 4.30 -4.06
CA SER A 38 -2.11 4.10 -3.61
C SER A 38 -3.04 4.28 -4.82
N GLY A 39 -4.26 3.76 -4.74
CA GLY A 39 -5.24 3.91 -5.81
C GLY A 39 -5.57 2.59 -6.53
N PRO A 40 -6.29 2.65 -7.65
CA PRO A 40 -6.73 1.46 -8.40
C PRO A 40 -5.54 0.61 -8.87
N ILE A 41 -5.70 -0.71 -8.83
CA ILE A 41 -4.64 -1.68 -9.18
C ILE A 41 -4.08 -1.43 -10.58
N ALA A 42 -4.93 -1.16 -11.57
CA ALA A 42 -4.49 -0.89 -12.93
C ALA A 42 -3.51 0.29 -13.00
N ARG A 43 -3.81 1.39 -12.29
CA ARG A 43 -2.89 2.55 -12.23
C ARG A 43 -1.59 2.22 -11.51
N VAL A 44 -1.66 1.46 -10.43
CA VAL A 44 -0.43 1.03 -9.73
C VAL A 44 0.42 0.17 -10.66
N ARG A 45 -0.19 -0.70 -11.47
CA ARG A 45 0.50 -1.50 -12.48
C ARG A 45 1.23 -0.61 -13.51
N GLU A 46 0.56 0.40 -14.06
CA GLU A 46 1.19 1.36 -14.98
C GLU A 46 2.41 2.06 -14.33
N ILE A 47 2.30 2.46 -13.05
CA ILE A 47 3.39 3.08 -12.29
C ILE A 47 4.56 2.11 -12.14
N THR A 48 4.30 0.88 -11.71
CA THR A 48 5.37 -0.11 -11.48
C THR A 48 6.03 -0.57 -12.77
N ASP A 49 5.29 -0.68 -13.88
CA ASP A 49 5.83 -0.99 -15.19
C ASP A 49 6.69 0.16 -15.70
N ARG A 50 6.23 1.41 -15.54
CA ARG A 50 7.03 2.59 -15.88
C ARG A 50 8.31 2.67 -15.03
N TYR A 51 8.24 2.40 -13.73
CA TYR A 51 9.40 2.37 -12.85
C TYR A 51 10.44 1.36 -13.34
N ARG A 52 10.03 0.13 -13.70
CA ARG A 52 10.95 -0.89 -14.22
C ARG A 52 11.58 -0.47 -15.54
N ALA A 53 10.80 0.13 -16.43
CA ALA A 53 11.32 0.61 -17.73
C ALA A 53 12.40 1.69 -17.52
N GLU A 54 12.14 2.68 -16.67
CA GLU A 54 13.12 3.74 -16.35
C GLU A 54 14.35 3.21 -15.62
N TRP A 55 14.17 2.25 -14.70
CA TRP A 55 15.27 1.55 -14.01
C TRP A 55 16.19 0.82 -15.00
N ALA A 56 15.60 0.08 -15.93
CA ALA A 56 16.37 -0.63 -16.97
C ALA A 56 17.04 0.34 -17.94
N ALA A 57 16.35 1.42 -18.35
CA ALA A 57 16.92 2.46 -19.24
C ALA A 57 18.11 3.19 -18.61
N ALA A 58 18.14 3.30 -17.27
CA ALA A 58 19.28 3.82 -16.52
C ALA A 58 20.46 2.82 -16.42
N GLY A 59 20.36 1.63 -17.03
CA GLY A 59 21.41 0.62 -17.05
C GLY A 59 21.51 -0.26 -15.80
N HIS A 60 20.49 -0.22 -14.93
CA HIS A 60 20.47 -0.98 -13.69
C HIS A 60 19.95 -2.41 -13.88
N SER A 61 20.51 -3.35 -13.12
CA SER A 61 20.04 -4.75 -13.11
C SER A 61 18.68 -4.87 -12.41
N LEU A 62 17.77 -5.67 -12.98
CA LEU A 62 16.50 -6.01 -12.35
C LEU A 62 16.65 -6.77 -11.01
N ALA A 63 17.79 -7.44 -10.81
CA ALA A 63 18.09 -8.10 -9.53
C ALA A 63 18.31 -7.10 -8.37
N ALA A 64 18.63 -5.83 -8.68
CA ALA A 64 18.82 -4.76 -7.73
C ALA A 64 17.63 -3.79 -7.69
N LEU A 65 16.47 -4.21 -8.22
CA LEU A 65 15.28 -3.37 -8.29
C LEU A 65 14.84 -2.91 -6.90
N PRO A 66 14.65 -1.60 -6.67
CA PRO A 66 14.16 -1.07 -5.41
C PRO A 66 12.74 -1.55 -5.06
N LEU A 67 12.30 -1.25 -3.85
CA LEU A 67 10.98 -1.63 -3.39
C LEU A 67 9.91 -0.75 -4.05
N MET A 68 8.93 -1.41 -4.65
CA MET A 68 7.75 -0.79 -5.22
C MET A 68 6.54 -1.23 -4.40
N GLY A 69 6.14 -0.37 -3.44
CA GLY A 69 5.11 -0.66 -2.47
C GLY A 69 3.70 -0.32 -2.96
N ILE A 70 2.76 -1.21 -2.68
CA ILE A 70 1.33 -0.94 -2.76
C ILE A 70 0.78 -0.74 -1.35
N ASN A 71 0.11 0.40 -1.09
CA ASN A 71 -0.46 0.73 0.22
C ASN A 71 -1.96 0.46 0.27
N ARG A 72 -2.44 -0.26 1.32
CA ARG A 72 -3.85 -0.58 1.52
C ARG A 72 -4.25 -0.45 2.99
N PHE A 73 -5.51 -0.04 3.22
CA PHE A 73 -6.15 -0.17 4.53
C PHE A 73 -6.46 -1.65 4.78
N VAL A 74 -6.09 -2.16 5.96
CA VAL A 74 -6.20 -3.59 6.25
C VAL A 74 -6.88 -3.81 7.60
N VAL A 75 -7.88 -4.67 7.62
CA VAL A 75 -8.52 -5.19 8.85
C VAL A 75 -8.49 -6.71 8.79
N VAL A 76 -7.80 -7.33 9.74
CA VAL A 76 -7.80 -8.79 9.91
C VAL A 76 -8.52 -9.12 11.21
N ALA A 77 -9.49 -10.02 11.16
CA ALA A 77 -10.22 -10.51 12.33
C ALA A 77 -10.41 -12.02 12.22
N ASP A 78 -11.01 -12.64 13.22
CA ASP A 78 -11.21 -14.10 13.25
C ASP A 78 -12.18 -14.59 12.16
N SER A 79 -12.99 -13.68 11.60
CA SER A 79 -13.88 -13.96 10.48
C SER A 79 -14.00 -12.76 9.51
N ASP A 80 -14.36 -13.06 8.25
CA ASP A 80 -14.63 -12.03 7.23
C ASP A 80 -15.76 -11.09 7.67
N ARG A 81 -16.81 -11.63 8.32
CA ARG A 81 -17.92 -10.86 8.82
C ARG A 81 -17.49 -9.84 9.87
N GLU A 82 -16.67 -10.26 10.81
CA GLU A 82 -16.14 -9.39 11.87
C GLU A 82 -15.22 -8.30 11.31
N ALA A 83 -14.29 -8.66 10.45
CA ALA A 83 -13.39 -7.70 9.82
C ALA A 83 -14.16 -6.62 9.03
N MET A 84 -15.16 -7.02 8.26
CA MET A 84 -16.02 -6.08 7.55
C MET A 84 -16.83 -5.20 8.48
N ALA A 85 -17.35 -5.74 9.61
CA ALA A 85 -18.06 -4.95 10.60
C ALA A 85 -17.18 -3.88 11.25
N LEU A 86 -15.93 -4.23 11.61
CA LEU A 86 -14.94 -3.29 12.14
C LEU A 86 -14.62 -2.18 11.11
N GLY A 87 -14.37 -2.55 9.87
CA GLY A 87 -14.07 -1.59 8.81
C GLY A 87 -15.23 -0.63 8.53
N ARG A 88 -16.46 -1.15 8.44
CA ARG A 88 -17.69 -0.34 8.25
C ARG A 88 -17.93 0.65 9.39
N ARG A 89 -17.59 0.27 10.61
CA ARG A 89 -17.70 1.16 11.78
C ARG A 89 -16.64 2.25 11.75
N ALA A 90 -15.38 1.87 11.51
CA ALA A 90 -14.25 2.77 11.66
C ALA A 90 -14.05 3.72 10.47
N TRP A 91 -14.35 3.28 9.26
CA TRP A 91 -14.07 4.02 8.04
C TRP A 91 -14.72 5.40 7.96
N PRO A 92 -16.00 5.61 8.31
CA PRO A 92 -16.63 6.92 8.24
C PRO A 92 -15.92 7.98 9.07
N SER A 93 -15.39 7.61 10.23
CA SER A 93 -14.62 8.51 11.10
C SER A 93 -13.30 8.94 10.43
N PHE A 94 -12.57 7.99 9.84
CA PHE A 94 -11.37 8.28 9.07
C PHE A 94 -11.68 9.17 7.86
N HIS A 95 -12.66 8.79 7.04
CA HIS A 95 -13.04 9.51 5.83
C HIS A 95 -13.45 10.96 6.15
N LYS A 96 -14.28 11.16 7.18
CA LYS A 96 -14.67 12.49 7.65
C LYS A 96 -13.47 13.36 8.02
N SER A 97 -12.50 12.80 8.76
CA SER A 97 -11.30 13.50 9.19
C SER A 97 -10.37 13.81 8.02
N PHE A 98 -10.15 12.83 7.14
CA PHE A 98 -9.33 12.98 5.94
C PHE A 98 -9.89 14.06 5.00
N MET A 99 -11.20 14.05 4.76
CA MET A 99 -11.86 14.98 3.84
C MET A 99 -12.12 16.37 4.44
N LYS A 100 -11.86 16.59 5.73
CA LYS A 100 -12.20 17.82 6.45
C LYS A 100 -11.65 19.09 5.76
N LEU A 101 -10.36 19.12 5.47
CA LEU A 101 -9.72 20.30 4.86
C LEU A 101 -10.18 20.52 3.42
N TRP A 102 -10.36 19.44 2.66
CA TRP A 102 -10.88 19.54 1.30
C TRP A 102 -12.29 20.16 1.27
N LYS A 103 -13.17 19.67 2.14
CA LYS A 103 -14.53 20.22 2.30
C LYS A 103 -14.49 21.67 2.77
N LEU A 104 -13.62 22.01 3.73
CA LEU A 104 -13.49 23.37 4.27
C LEU A 104 -13.07 24.39 3.18
N HIS A 105 -12.19 23.97 2.28
CA HIS A 105 -11.68 24.84 1.21
C HIS A 105 -12.42 24.70 -0.13
N GLY A 106 -13.53 23.95 -0.18
CA GLY A 106 -14.31 23.74 -1.39
C GLY A 106 -13.55 23.03 -2.52
N THR A 107 -12.54 22.21 -2.17
CA THR A 107 -11.67 21.52 -3.12
C THR A 107 -11.85 20.01 -3.03
N GLN A 108 -11.23 19.27 -3.94
CA GLN A 108 -11.26 17.82 -3.99
C GLN A 108 -9.82 17.26 -4.04
N PRO A 109 -9.54 16.09 -3.45
CA PRO A 109 -8.26 15.42 -3.63
C PRO A 109 -8.01 15.13 -5.12
N ARG A 110 -6.86 15.49 -5.64
CA ARG A 110 -6.54 15.29 -7.06
C ARG A 110 -6.38 13.82 -7.44
N PHE A 111 -5.82 13.02 -6.52
CA PHE A 111 -5.38 11.64 -6.83
C PHE A 111 -6.04 10.57 -5.96
N ALA A 112 -6.67 10.95 -4.87
CA ALA A 112 -7.26 10.03 -3.90
C ALA A 112 -8.76 10.30 -3.74
N ARG A 113 -9.57 9.78 -4.66
CA ARG A 113 -11.01 9.67 -4.42
C ARG A 113 -11.22 8.46 -3.51
N LEU A 114 -11.30 8.72 -2.21
CA LEU A 114 -11.66 7.69 -1.24
C LEU A 114 -13.18 7.60 -1.16
N PRO A 115 -13.78 6.42 -1.35
CA PRO A 115 -15.21 6.22 -1.14
C PRO A 115 -15.62 6.58 0.29
N GLU A 116 -16.83 7.09 0.49
CA GLU A 116 -17.39 7.34 1.82
C GLU A 116 -17.74 6.04 2.55
N ASP A 117 -18.01 5.01 1.78
CA ASP A 117 -18.42 3.69 2.23
C ASP A 117 -17.25 2.70 2.21
N PHE A 118 -17.15 1.86 3.26
CA PHE A 118 -16.07 0.88 3.39
C PHE A 118 -16.19 -0.28 2.40
N ASP A 119 -17.41 -0.72 2.11
CA ASP A 119 -17.63 -1.79 1.12
C ASP A 119 -17.13 -1.34 -0.26
N ALA A 120 -17.47 -0.11 -0.65
CA ALA A 120 -16.96 0.49 -1.87
C ALA A 120 -15.43 0.63 -1.86
N LEU A 121 -14.81 0.96 -0.73
CA LEU A 121 -13.35 1.00 -0.60
C LEU A 121 -12.73 -0.38 -0.87
N VAL A 122 -13.31 -1.44 -0.32
CA VAL A 122 -12.87 -2.83 -0.52
C VAL A 122 -13.08 -3.26 -1.97
N GLU A 123 -14.23 -2.94 -2.56
CA GLU A 123 -14.56 -3.24 -3.97
C GLU A 123 -13.58 -2.57 -4.94
N HIS A 124 -13.23 -1.30 -4.69
CA HIS A 124 -12.26 -0.57 -5.50
C HIS A 124 -10.78 -0.93 -5.20
N GLY A 125 -10.57 -1.89 -4.31
CA GLY A 125 -9.23 -2.38 -3.97
C GLY A 125 -8.40 -1.42 -3.12
N GLY A 126 -9.00 -0.41 -2.51
CA GLY A 126 -8.34 0.50 -1.56
C GLY A 126 -8.23 -0.07 -0.15
N GLY A 127 -9.10 -1.01 0.19
CA GLY A 127 -9.16 -1.72 1.46
C GLY A 127 -9.15 -3.23 1.31
N ILE A 128 -8.70 -3.91 2.36
CA ILE A 128 -8.79 -5.36 2.53
C ILE A 128 -9.35 -5.63 3.92
N ALA A 129 -10.40 -6.41 4.02
CA ALA A 129 -10.93 -6.87 5.29
C ALA A 129 -11.31 -8.35 5.18
N GLY A 130 -10.97 -9.14 6.21
CA GLY A 130 -11.30 -10.55 6.23
C GLY A 130 -10.54 -11.33 7.30
N SER A 131 -10.80 -12.63 7.31
CA SER A 131 -10.00 -13.62 8.03
C SER A 131 -8.56 -13.66 7.49
N PRO A 132 -7.60 -14.23 8.24
CA PRO A 132 -6.23 -14.35 7.76
C PRO A 132 -6.12 -14.99 6.38
N ALA A 133 -6.92 -16.01 6.08
CA ALA A 133 -6.94 -16.67 4.78
C ALA A 133 -7.37 -15.73 3.66
N THR A 134 -8.49 -15.04 3.85
CA THR A 134 -9.02 -14.05 2.88
C THR A 134 -8.03 -12.91 2.64
N VAL A 135 -7.45 -12.38 3.73
CA VAL A 135 -6.48 -11.26 3.62
C VAL A 135 -5.22 -11.72 2.89
N ARG A 136 -4.68 -12.89 3.22
CA ARG A 136 -3.50 -13.45 2.55
C ARG A 136 -3.71 -13.56 1.04
N ASP A 137 -4.83 -14.16 0.63
CA ASP A 137 -5.12 -14.39 -0.78
C ASP A 137 -5.31 -13.07 -1.53
N ARG A 138 -5.97 -12.07 -0.91
CA ARG A 138 -6.12 -10.74 -1.48
C ARG A 138 -4.80 -9.96 -1.57
N VAL A 139 -3.96 -10.01 -0.53
CA VAL A 139 -2.63 -9.37 -0.54
C VAL A 139 -1.79 -9.92 -1.69
N ARG A 140 -1.75 -11.26 -1.84
CA ARG A 140 -1.01 -11.90 -2.93
C ARG A 140 -1.53 -11.49 -4.30
N ALA A 141 -2.83 -11.63 -4.53
CA ALA A 141 -3.46 -11.27 -5.80
C ALA A 141 -3.26 -9.79 -6.17
N MET A 142 -3.42 -8.88 -5.21
CA MET A 142 -3.23 -7.46 -5.45
C MET A 142 -1.76 -7.09 -5.72
N THR A 143 -0.82 -7.68 -5.00
CA THR A 143 0.62 -7.44 -5.18
C THR A 143 1.06 -7.92 -6.57
N GLU A 144 0.61 -9.11 -6.98
CA GLU A 144 0.89 -9.67 -8.30
C GLU A 144 0.26 -8.83 -9.42
N ALA A 145 -1.03 -8.52 -9.33
CA ALA A 145 -1.73 -7.72 -10.34
C ALA A 145 -1.17 -6.30 -10.48
N ALA A 146 -0.73 -5.69 -9.36
CA ALA A 146 -0.08 -4.39 -9.35
C ALA A 146 1.38 -4.44 -9.85
N GLY A 147 1.96 -5.62 -10.03
CA GLY A 147 3.39 -5.76 -10.30
C GLY A 147 4.27 -5.20 -9.18
N ALA A 148 3.77 -5.11 -7.96
CA ALA A 148 4.53 -4.62 -6.81
C ALA A 148 5.41 -5.74 -6.23
N ASN A 149 6.48 -5.36 -5.54
CA ASN A 149 7.36 -6.28 -4.81
C ASN A 149 7.37 -6.01 -3.29
N TYR A 150 6.51 -5.10 -2.84
CA TYR A 150 6.36 -4.73 -1.43
C TYR A 150 4.90 -4.40 -1.11
N PHE A 151 4.41 -4.81 0.06
CA PHE A 151 3.06 -4.52 0.52
C PHE A 151 3.10 -3.68 1.80
N ILE A 152 2.33 -2.61 1.84
CA ILE A 152 2.24 -1.69 2.97
C ILE A 152 0.82 -1.76 3.52
N SER A 153 0.69 -2.19 4.78
CA SER A 153 -0.59 -2.30 5.47
C SER A 153 -0.82 -1.11 6.39
N GLN A 154 -1.95 -0.46 6.24
CA GLN A 154 -2.42 0.59 7.15
C GLN A 154 -3.52 0.02 8.04
N PHE A 155 -3.14 -0.38 9.27
CA PHE A 155 -4.05 -1.03 10.21
C PHE A 155 -4.83 -0.06 11.10
N SER A 156 -4.24 1.11 11.39
CA SER A 156 -4.85 2.08 12.30
C SER A 156 -5.56 3.17 11.51
N PHE A 157 -6.88 3.21 11.61
CA PHE A 157 -7.72 4.25 11.01
C PHE A 157 -9.06 4.40 11.74
N GLY A 158 -9.63 5.59 11.65
CA GLY A 158 -10.94 5.91 12.22
C GLY A 158 -10.95 5.77 13.73
N ASP A 159 -11.93 5.02 14.23
CA ASP A 159 -12.16 4.76 15.65
C ASP A 159 -11.80 3.33 16.08
N LEU A 160 -10.96 2.63 15.29
CA LEU A 160 -10.45 1.33 15.72
C LEU A 160 -9.69 1.49 17.05
N SER A 161 -10.05 0.67 18.03
CA SER A 161 -9.37 0.67 19.32
C SER A 161 -7.96 0.10 19.20
N HIS A 162 -7.12 0.40 20.19
CA HIS A 162 -5.76 -0.16 20.24
C HIS A 162 -5.79 -1.70 20.22
N GLU A 163 -6.72 -2.31 20.95
CA GLU A 163 -6.86 -3.76 21.02
C GLU A 163 -7.24 -4.37 19.66
N GLU A 164 -8.19 -3.77 18.96
CA GLU A 164 -8.61 -4.21 17.62
C GLU A 164 -7.46 -4.09 16.60
N VAL A 165 -6.71 -2.99 16.64
CA VAL A 165 -5.53 -2.79 15.79
C VAL A 165 -4.46 -3.84 16.10
N MET A 166 -4.14 -4.07 17.38
CA MET A 166 -3.11 -5.03 17.79
C MET A 166 -3.52 -6.47 17.50
N HIS A 167 -4.81 -6.82 17.61
CA HIS A 167 -5.32 -8.12 17.18
C HIS A 167 -5.13 -8.32 15.67
N SER A 168 -5.54 -7.33 14.87
CA SER A 168 -5.38 -7.35 13.42
C SER A 168 -3.90 -7.48 12.99
N VAL A 169 -3.00 -6.70 13.59
CA VAL A 169 -1.55 -6.78 13.34
C VAL A 169 -1.00 -8.15 13.72
N SER A 170 -1.43 -8.71 14.85
CA SER A 170 -0.97 -10.01 15.35
C SER A 170 -1.39 -11.15 14.42
N LEU A 171 -2.66 -11.15 13.96
CA LEU A 171 -3.15 -12.12 12.98
C LEU A 171 -2.39 -12.00 11.65
N PHE A 172 -2.20 -10.78 11.18
CA PHE A 172 -1.44 -10.53 9.95
C PHE A 172 0.01 -11.03 10.05
N ALA A 173 0.68 -10.73 11.15
CA ALA A 173 2.07 -11.13 11.35
C ALA A 173 2.25 -12.65 11.44
N ARG A 174 1.34 -13.37 12.11
CA ARG A 174 1.43 -14.80 12.29
C ARG A 174 0.99 -15.62 11.08
N GLU A 175 -0.05 -15.18 10.38
CA GLU A 175 -0.77 -16.02 9.42
C GLU A 175 -0.73 -15.50 7.96
N VAL A 176 -0.46 -14.21 7.77
CA VAL A 176 -0.39 -13.61 6.43
C VAL A 176 1.07 -13.44 5.97
N LEU A 177 1.91 -12.80 6.79
CA LEU A 177 3.31 -12.50 6.44
C LEU A 177 4.18 -13.71 6.06
N PRO A 178 4.11 -14.86 6.75
CA PRO A 178 4.98 -16.00 6.43
C PRO A 178 4.77 -16.51 5.02
N MET A 179 3.53 -16.48 4.54
CA MET A 179 3.16 -16.93 3.19
C MET A 179 3.47 -15.88 2.11
N ALA A 180 3.49 -14.61 2.46
CA ALA A 180 3.87 -13.54 1.53
C ALA A 180 5.38 -13.50 1.25
N ARG A 181 6.19 -14.09 2.12
CA ARG A 181 7.65 -14.21 1.99
C ARG A 181 8.12 -15.47 1.27
N ALA A 182 7.24 -16.43 1.03
CA ALA A 182 7.60 -17.64 0.28
C ALA A 182 8.04 -17.22 -1.13
N PRO A 183 9.23 -17.66 -1.63
CA PRO A 183 9.62 -17.39 -3.00
C PRO A 183 8.52 -17.94 -3.92
N VAL A 184 8.09 -17.12 -4.88
CA VAL A 184 7.29 -17.60 -5.99
C VAL A 184 8.11 -18.70 -6.64
N ALA A 185 7.66 -19.94 -6.54
CA ALA A 185 8.30 -21.06 -7.21
C ALA A 185 8.40 -20.66 -8.68
N GLN A 186 9.63 -20.49 -9.18
CA GLN A 186 9.86 -20.30 -10.60
C GLN A 186 9.21 -21.48 -11.29
N ALA A 187 8.17 -21.22 -12.09
CA ALA A 187 7.61 -22.23 -12.97
C ALA A 187 8.78 -22.73 -13.83
N ALA A 188 9.21 -23.95 -13.56
CA ALA A 188 10.20 -24.62 -14.36
C ALA A 188 9.61 -24.72 -15.77
N GLY A 189 10.13 -23.91 -16.68
CA GLY A 189 9.85 -24.01 -18.11
C GLY A 189 10.38 -25.36 -18.60
N SER A 190 9.47 -26.17 -19.06
CA SER A 190 9.73 -27.33 -19.89
C SER A 190 9.80 -26.87 -21.36
#